data_50b783139d7cd2ec24c66a1316fbf83f
#
_entry.id   50b783139d7cd2ec24c66a1316fbf83f
#
_cell.length_a   1.000
_cell.length_b   1.000
_cell.length_c   1.000
_cell.angle_alpha   90.00
_cell.angle_beta   90.00
_cell.angle_gamma   90.00
#
_symmetry.space_group_name_H-M   'P 1'
#
loop_
_entity.id
_entity.type
_entity.pdbx_description
1 polymer ?
#
loop_
_entity_poly.entity_id
_entity_poly.type
_entity_poly.pdbx_seq_one_letter_code
_entity_poly.pdbx_strand_id
1 'polypeptide(L)'
;EKDVIMHIKNLWGALRREPDKKIEGSSLLPLPSPYIVPGGRFREIYYWDSYFSMLGLKESGEVEMIENMIKNFAYLIETHGHIPNGNRSYYIGRSQPPFFAAMVQLLASIKGDNVYVTFLPALTKEYNFWMDGASKLKTGQAYRRVVKLKDGSILNRYWDDSNVPRQESWKEDFETAARSKRNKIEMYKHLRAGAESGIDFSNRWFADGKNITSIQV
;
A
#
# COMPACT_ATOMS: atom_id res chain seq x y z
N GLU A 1 -32.54 6.25 7.30
CA GLU A 1 -31.82 5.04 6.85
C GLU A 1 -31.77 4.95 5.31
N LYS A 2 -32.91 5.05 4.61
CA LYS A 2 -32.94 5.05 3.13
C LYS A 2 -32.10 6.17 2.51
N ASP A 3 -32.10 7.35 3.09
CA ASP A 3 -31.31 8.50 2.62
C ASP A 3 -29.81 8.28 2.76
N VAL A 4 -29.36 7.60 3.82
CA VAL A 4 -27.94 7.24 4.02
C VAL A 4 -27.49 6.23 2.97
N ILE A 5 -28.29 5.20 2.70
CA ILE A 5 -27.96 4.20 1.67
C ILE A 5 -27.90 4.84 0.29
N MET A 6 -28.83 5.71 -0.03
CA MET A 6 -28.85 6.45 -1.29
C MET A 6 -27.60 7.36 -1.41
N HIS A 7 -27.25 8.06 -0.34
CA HIS A 7 -26.06 8.90 -0.30
C HIS A 7 -24.79 8.08 -0.57
N ILE A 8 -24.62 6.91 0.10
CA ILE A 8 -23.48 6.00 -0.11
C ILE A 8 -23.41 5.56 -1.58
N LYS A 9 -24.55 5.13 -2.16
CA LYS A 9 -24.58 4.73 -3.58
C LYS A 9 -24.17 5.86 -4.53
N ASN A 10 -24.61 7.08 -4.25
CA ASN A 10 -24.24 8.25 -5.07
C ASN A 10 -22.74 8.59 -4.93
N LEU A 11 -22.11 8.32 -3.77
CA LEU A 11 -20.68 8.55 -3.57
C LEU A 11 -19.81 7.69 -4.48
N TRP A 12 -20.19 6.46 -4.81
CA TRP A 12 -19.42 5.62 -5.73
C TRP A 12 -19.19 6.32 -7.07
N GLY A 13 -20.22 6.98 -7.62
CA GLY A 13 -20.10 7.76 -8.86
C GLY A 13 -19.13 8.94 -8.73
N ALA A 14 -19.15 9.65 -7.60
CA ALA A 14 -18.26 10.78 -7.35
C ALA A 14 -16.78 10.35 -7.12
N LEU A 15 -16.58 9.18 -6.54
CA LEU A 15 -15.23 8.65 -6.23
C LEU A 15 -14.63 7.84 -7.39
N ARG A 16 -15.43 7.48 -8.38
CA ARG A 16 -14.99 6.74 -9.56
C ARG A 16 -14.01 7.56 -10.40
N ARG A 17 -13.02 6.86 -10.90
CA ARG A 17 -12.08 7.35 -11.93
C ARG A 17 -12.16 6.41 -13.12
N GLU A 18 -12.14 7.00 -14.31
CA GLU A 18 -12.00 6.27 -15.55
C GLU A 18 -10.53 5.86 -15.78
N PRO A 19 -10.25 4.94 -16.72
CA PRO A 19 -8.89 4.56 -17.05
C PRO A 19 -7.99 5.77 -17.30
N ASP A 20 -6.80 5.78 -16.73
CA ASP A 20 -5.89 6.91 -16.83
C ASP A 20 -5.25 7.01 -18.21
N LYS A 21 -5.05 8.22 -18.66
CA LYS A 21 -4.20 8.53 -19.82
C LYS A 21 -2.81 8.95 -19.33
N LYS A 22 -1.77 8.46 -20.00
CA LYS A 22 -0.41 8.91 -19.71
C LYS A 22 -0.29 10.41 -20.04
N ILE A 23 0.14 11.19 -19.05
CA ILE A 23 0.40 12.62 -19.16
C ILE A 23 1.89 12.83 -18.95
N GLU A 24 2.57 13.46 -19.92
CA GLU A 24 3.99 13.76 -19.82
C GLU A 24 4.26 14.72 -18.64
N GLY A 25 5.32 14.44 -17.88
CA GLY A 25 5.66 15.21 -16.67
C GLY A 25 4.79 14.93 -15.44
N SER A 26 3.75 14.11 -15.56
CA SER A 26 2.93 13.70 -14.41
C SER A 26 3.61 12.60 -13.59
N SER A 27 3.47 12.67 -12.26
CA SER A 27 3.87 11.58 -11.35
C SER A 27 2.85 10.43 -11.32
N LEU A 28 1.66 10.59 -11.91
CA LEU A 28 0.64 9.54 -11.92
C LEU A 28 1.12 8.33 -12.70
N LEU A 29 1.03 7.14 -12.07
CA LEU A 29 1.19 5.85 -12.73
C LEU A 29 -0.17 5.48 -13.32
N PRO A 30 -0.35 5.54 -14.66
CA PRO A 30 -1.66 5.38 -15.26
C PRO A 30 -2.16 3.94 -15.13
N LEU A 31 -3.44 3.80 -14.78
CA LEU A 31 -4.12 2.54 -14.61
C LEU A 31 -5.05 2.24 -15.79
N PRO A 32 -5.06 0.98 -16.30
CA PRO A 32 -5.79 0.62 -17.51
C PRO A 32 -7.30 0.41 -17.31
N SER A 33 -7.78 0.27 -16.08
CA SER A 33 -9.20 0.01 -15.78
C SER A 33 -9.77 1.07 -14.84
N PRO A 34 -11.11 1.27 -14.80
CA PRO A 34 -11.74 2.15 -13.83
C PRO A 34 -11.44 1.74 -12.38
N TYR A 35 -11.47 2.71 -11.46
CA TYR A 35 -11.19 2.47 -10.04
C TYR A 35 -11.88 3.50 -9.13
N ILE A 36 -11.96 3.18 -7.85
CA ILE A 36 -12.47 4.07 -6.80
C ILE A 36 -11.29 4.64 -6.01
N VAL A 37 -11.37 5.94 -5.70
CA VAL A 37 -10.42 6.62 -4.80
C VAL A 37 -11.05 6.87 -3.44
N PRO A 38 -10.26 7.03 -2.35
CA PRO A 38 -10.81 7.29 -1.01
C PRO A 38 -11.60 8.59 -0.89
N GLY A 39 -11.26 9.59 -1.71
CA GLY A 39 -11.95 10.89 -1.74
C GLY A 39 -11.24 12.00 -0.99
N GLY A 40 -11.86 13.18 -0.95
CA GLY A 40 -11.26 14.37 -0.39
C GLY A 40 -9.96 14.74 -1.13
N ARG A 41 -8.86 14.87 -0.39
CA ARG A 41 -7.53 15.14 -0.95
C ARG A 41 -6.86 13.91 -1.59
N PHE A 42 -7.36 12.70 -1.30
CA PHE A 42 -6.82 11.44 -1.80
C PHE A 42 -7.43 11.10 -3.16
N ARG A 43 -6.73 11.45 -4.23
CA ARG A 43 -7.17 11.34 -5.63
C ARG A 43 -6.58 10.13 -6.35
N GLU A 44 -5.71 9.38 -5.70
CA GLU A 44 -5.02 8.18 -6.15
C GLU A 44 -5.75 6.93 -5.68
N ILE A 45 -5.51 5.78 -6.33
CA ILE A 45 -5.79 4.49 -5.73
C ILE A 45 -4.73 4.22 -4.65
N TYR A 46 -5.15 3.88 -3.44
CA TYR A 46 -4.26 3.49 -2.35
C TYR A 46 -4.42 2.00 -2.06
N TYR A 47 -3.32 1.31 -1.79
CA TYR A 47 -3.29 -0.13 -1.80
C TYR A 47 -4.24 -0.75 -0.76
N TRP A 48 -3.93 -0.68 0.54
CA TRP A 48 -4.73 -1.39 1.55
C TRP A 48 -6.11 -0.78 1.75
N ASP A 49 -6.25 0.54 1.58
CA ASP A 49 -7.53 1.25 1.65
C ASP A 49 -8.56 0.69 0.66
N SER A 50 -8.07 0.27 -0.51
CA SER A 50 -8.92 -0.29 -1.57
C SER A 50 -9.62 -1.58 -1.15
N TYR A 51 -9.04 -2.40 -0.27
CA TYR A 51 -9.71 -3.58 0.25
C TYR A 51 -10.99 -3.22 1.01
N PHE A 52 -10.91 -2.22 1.88
CA PHE A 52 -12.07 -1.76 2.65
C PHE A 52 -13.13 -1.10 1.75
N SER A 53 -12.70 -0.38 0.72
CA SER A 53 -13.60 0.13 -0.32
C SER A 53 -14.29 -1.01 -1.08
N MET A 54 -13.58 -2.09 -1.40
CA MET A 54 -14.14 -3.27 -2.08
C MET A 54 -15.18 -3.99 -1.21
N LEU A 55 -15.05 -4.01 0.11
CA LEU A 55 -16.10 -4.53 1.00
C LEU A 55 -17.40 -3.73 0.82
N GLY A 56 -17.32 -2.40 0.78
CA GLY A 56 -18.46 -1.52 0.53
C GLY A 56 -19.05 -1.68 -0.88
N LEU A 57 -18.17 -1.84 -1.90
CA LEU A 57 -18.59 -2.11 -3.27
C LEU A 57 -19.34 -3.45 -3.39
N LYS A 58 -18.89 -4.48 -2.68
CA LYS A 58 -19.58 -5.79 -2.62
C LYS A 58 -21.01 -5.63 -2.10
N GLU A 59 -21.18 -4.93 -0.99
CA GLU A 59 -22.52 -4.66 -0.41
C GLU A 59 -23.40 -3.80 -1.33
N SER A 60 -22.79 -3.00 -2.19
CA SER A 60 -23.47 -2.18 -3.19
C SER A 60 -23.76 -2.93 -4.52
N GLY A 61 -23.25 -4.16 -4.69
CA GLY A 61 -23.40 -4.95 -5.90
C GLY A 61 -22.45 -4.55 -7.03
N GLU A 62 -21.43 -3.72 -6.77
CA GLU A 62 -20.48 -3.18 -7.75
C GLU A 62 -19.33 -4.15 -8.05
N VAL A 63 -19.66 -5.39 -8.41
CA VAL A 63 -18.70 -6.49 -8.59
C VAL A 63 -17.69 -6.21 -9.71
N GLU A 64 -18.14 -5.60 -10.81
CA GLU A 64 -17.27 -5.23 -11.93
C GLU A 64 -16.19 -4.23 -11.49
N MET A 65 -16.54 -3.27 -10.65
CA MET A 65 -15.59 -2.29 -10.10
C MET A 65 -14.53 -2.97 -9.22
N ILE A 66 -14.92 -3.93 -8.39
CA ILE A 66 -13.98 -4.74 -7.59
C ILE A 66 -12.98 -5.46 -8.51
N GLU A 67 -13.47 -6.11 -9.56
CA GLU A 67 -12.62 -6.82 -10.52
C GLU A 67 -11.67 -5.88 -11.25
N ASN A 68 -12.14 -4.71 -11.68
CA ASN A 68 -11.33 -3.68 -12.32
C ASN A 68 -10.21 -3.17 -11.40
N MET A 69 -10.49 -2.93 -10.14
CA MET A 69 -9.48 -2.52 -9.17
C MET A 69 -8.44 -3.60 -8.93
N ILE A 70 -8.83 -4.87 -8.83
CA ILE A 70 -7.90 -6.02 -8.70
C ILE A 70 -7.03 -6.15 -9.96
N LYS A 71 -7.60 -5.97 -11.17
CA LYS A 71 -6.84 -5.94 -12.43
C LYS A 71 -5.80 -4.81 -12.44
N ASN A 72 -6.15 -3.64 -11.92
CA ASN A 72 -5.21 -2.52 -11.77
C ASN A 72 -4.05 -2.86 -10.82
N PHE A 73 -4.31 -3.53 -9.70
CA PHE A 73 -3.26 -3.97 -8.79
C PHE A 73 -2.38 -5.05 -9.42
N ALA A 74 -2.96 -6.01 -10.14
CA ALA A 74 -2.19 -7.01 -10.90
C ALA A 74 -1.31 -6.33 -11.97
N TYR A 75 -1.81 -5.32 -12.65
CA TYR A 75 -1.04 -4.49 -13.59
C TYR A 75 0.14 -3.77 -12.91
N LEU A 76 -0.07 -3.19 -11.73
CA LEU A 76 1.01 -2.56 -10.95
C LEU A 76 2.07 -3.59 -10.53
N ILE A 77 1.68 -4.78 -10.10
CA ILE A 77 2.61 -5.88 -9.80
C ILE A 77 3.41 -6.28 -11.06
N GLU A 78 2.75 -6.35 -12.21
CA GLU A 78 3.41 -6.73 -13.46
C GLU A 78 4.43 -5.70 -13.91
N THR A 79 4.11 -4.41 -13.78
CA THR A 79 4.92 -3.30 -14.28
C THR A 79 5.99 -2.84 -13.31
N HIS A 80 5.76 -2.93 -12.00
CA HIS A 80 6.65 -2.41 -10.95
C HIS A 80 7.19 -3.50 -10.00
N GLY A 81 6.75 -4.76 -10.16
CA GLY A 81 7.15 -5.88 -9.30
C GLY A 81 6.37 -5.97 -7.99
N HIS A 82 5.59 -4.97 -7.62
CA HIS A 82 4.78 -4.91 -6.41
C HIS A 82 3.66 -3.87 -6.56
N ILE A 83 2.80 -3.76 -5.56
CA ILE A 83 1.81 -2.69 -5.47
C ILE A 83 2.43 -1.53 -4.67
N PRO A 84 2.66 -0.35 -5.29
CA PRO A 84 3.09 0.84 -4.55
C PRO A 84 2.03 1.31 -3.55
N ASN A 85 2.41 2.11 -2.57
CA ASN A 85 1.51 2.73 -1.59
C ASN A 85 0.27 3.39 -2.24
N GLY A 86 0.47 4.03 -3.39
CA GLY A 86 -0.55 4.58 -4.27
C GLY A 86 0.03 4.74 -5.67
N ASN A 87 -0.80 5.04 -6.68
CA ASN A 87 -0.37 5.10 -8.08
C ASN A 87 0.34 6.42 -8.45
N ARG A 88 1.41 6.76 -7.68
CA ARG A 88 2.33 7.86 -8.00
C ARG A 88 3.77 7.37 -8.03
N SER A 89 4.59 7.94 -8.91
CA SER A 89 6.00 7.54 -9.06
C SER A 89 6.83 7.70 -7.79
N TYR A 90 6.50 8.64 -6.93
CA TYR A 90 7.17 8.84 -5.65
C TYR A 90 6.79 7.82 -4.57
N TYR A 91 5.80 6.97 -4.82
CA TYR A 91 5.43 5.86 -3.94
C TYR A 91 6.10 4.53 -4.28
N ILE A 92 6.83 4.43 -5.42
CA ILE A 92 7.40 3.15 -5.88
C ILE A 92 8.41 2.54 -4.88
N GLY A 93 9.06 3.36 -4.04
CA GLY A 93 10.03 2.86 -3.04
C GLY A 93 9.40 1.99 -1.94
N ARG A 94 8.08 2.09 -1.73
CA ARG A 94 7.37 1.37 -0.67
C ARG A 94 5.99 0.87 -1.11
N SER A 95 5.49 -0.10 -0.38
CA SER A 95 4.13 -0.63 -0.50
C SER A 95 3.22 -0.10 0.64
N GLN A 96 2.20 -0.84 0.97
CA GLN A 96 1.35 -0.76 2.16
C GLN A 96 1.08 -2.19 2.67
N PRO A 97 0.33 -2.39 3.78
CA PRO A 97 -0.03 -3.72 4.23
C PRO A 97 -0.62 -4.60 3.12
N PRO A 98 -0.15 -5.84 2.93
CA PRO A 98 -0.44 -6.66 1.76
C PRO A 98 -1.85 -7.27 1.80
N PHE A 99 -2.82 -6.58 1.24
CA PHE A 99 -4.22 -7.00 1.17
C PHE A 99 -4.62 -7.61 -0.18
N PHE A 100 -3.72 -7.74 -1.17
CA PHE A 100 -4.07 -8.23 -2.50
C PHE A 100 -4.65 -9.64 -2.48
N ALA A 101 -4.09 -10.54 -1.68
CA ALA A 101 -4.64 -11.89 -1.51
C ALA A 101 -6.07 -11.86 -0.93
N ALA A 102 -6.35 -10.97 0.02
CA ALA A 102 -7.70 -10.80 0.57
C ALA A 102 -8.67 -10.19 -0.47
N MET A 103 -8.20 -9.30 -1.34
CA MET A 103 -9.00 -8.75 -2.45
C MET A 103 -9.36 -9.85 -3.45
N VAL A 104 -8.39 -10.67 -3.84
CA VAL A 104 -8.62 -11.83 -4.75
C VAL A 104 -9.60 -12.81 -4.10
N GLN A 105 -9.44 -13.11 -2.81
CA GLN A 105 -10.37 -13.97 -2.06
C GLN A 105 -11.80 -13.38 -2.03
N LEU A 106 -11.92 -12.07 -1.84
CA LEU A 106 -13.21 -11.38 -1.87
C LEU A 106 -13.89 -11.57 -3.22
N LEU A 107 -13.18 -11.37 -4.34
CA LEU A 107 -13.72 -11.58 -5.68
C LEU A 107 -14.05 -13.05 -5.93
N ALA A 108 -13.21 -14.00 -5.48
CA ALA A 108 -13.46 -15.42 -5.59
C ALA A 108 -14.73 -15.85 -4.83
N SER A 109 -15.02 -15.24 -3.68
CA SER A 109 -16.26 -15.47 -2.92
C SER A 109 -17.54 -15.10 -3.70
N ILE A 110 -17.40 -14.28 -4.75
CA ILE A 110 -18.51 -13.82 -5.60
C ILE A 110 -18.55 -14.57 -6.94
N LYS A 111 -17.39 -14.78 -7.55
CA LYS A 111 -17.28 -15.30 -8.93
C LYS A 111 -16.76 -16.74 -9.03
N GLY A 112 -16.40 -17.35 -7.91
CA GLY A 112 -15.90 -18.74 -7.84
C GLY A 112 -14.37 -18.84 -7.98
N ASP A 113 -13.86 -20.05 -7.79
CA ASP A 113 -12.43 -20.35 -7.58
C ASP A 113 -11.53 -20.10 -8.80
N ASN A 114 -12.08 -20.00 -10.00
CA ASN A 114 -11.31 -19.64 -11.20
C ASN A 114 -10.61 -18.26 -11.06
N VAL A 115 -11.10 -17.40 -10.17
CA VAL A 115 -10.45 -16.13 -9.85
C VAL A 115 -9.05 -16.35 -9.31
N TYR A 116 -8.83 -17.35 -8.44
CA TYR A 116 -7.50 -17.69 -7.93
C TYR A 116 -6.54 -18.09 -9.05
N VAL A 117 -7.00 -18.89 -10.00
CA VAL A 117 -6.19 -19.31 -11.15
C VAL A 117 -5.78 -18.08 -11.98
N THR A 118 -6.71 -17.18 -12.23
CA THR A 118 -6.47 -15.95 -13.00
C THR A 118 -5.39 -15.06 -12.36
N PHE A 119 -5.45 -14.87 -11.04
CA PHE A 119 -4.54 -13.95 -10.34
C PHE A 119 -3.34 -14.62 -9.67
N LEU A 120 -3.18 -15.96 -9.78
CA LEU A 120 -2.05 -16.69 -9.21
C LEU A 120 -0.67 -16.14 -9.61
N PRO A 121 -0.41 -15.74 -10.86
CA PRO A 121 0.87 -15.14 -11.22
C PRO A 121 1.16 -13.84 -10.48
N ALA A 122 0.18 -12.96 -10.32
CA ALA A 122 0.32 -11.70 -9.59
C ALA A 122 0.50 -11.94 -8.08
N LEU A 123 -0.28 -12.86 -7.48
CA LEU A 123 -0.13 -13.29 -6.09
C LEU A 123 1.27 -13.83 -5.80
N THR A 124 1.80 -14.64 -6.70
CA THR A 124 3.15 -15.21 -6.58
C THR A 124 4.22 -14.12 -6.65
N LYS A 125 4.08 -13.15 -7.56
CA LYS A 125 5.02 -12.01 -7.66
C LYS A 125 4.98 -11.14 -6.40
N GLU A 126 3.80 -10.84 -5.87
CA GLU A 126 3.67 -10.07 -4.62
C GLU A 126 4.30 -10.82 -3.45
N TYR A 127 4.02 -12.11 -3.31
CA TYR A 127 4.66 -12.94 -2.28
C TYR A 127 6.20 -12.88 -2.38
N ASN A 128 6.75 -13.01 -3.59
CA ASN A 128 8.19 -12.96 -3.81
C ASN A 128 8.78 -11.58 -3.48
N PHE A 129 8.05 -10.49 -3.72
CA PHE A 129 8.45 -9.15 -3.32
C PHE A 129 8.59 -9.03 -1.78
N TRP A 130 7.59 -9.53 -1.04
CA TRP A 130 7.62 -9.50 0.42
C TRP A 130 8.66 -10.44 1.02
N MET A 131 9.01 -11.53 0.33
CA MET A 131 9.95 -12.55 0.77
C MET A 131 11.35 -12.41 0.16
N ASP A 132 11.62 -11.30 -0.56
CA ASP A 132 12.91 -11.07 -1.21
C ASP A 132 14.07 -11.17 -0.21
N GLY A 133 15.04 -12.05 -0.51
CA GLY A 133 16.21 -12.29 0.31
C GLY A 133 16.02 -13.26 1.49
N ALA A 134 14.81 -13.77 1.77
CA ALA A 134 14.52 -14.64 2.92
C ALA A 134 15.44 -15.88 2.98
N SER A 135 15.68 -16.53 1.85
CA SER A 135 16.50 -17.75 1.76
C SER A 135 17.99 -17.54 2.10
N LYS A 136 18.48 -16.30 2.06
CA LYS A 136 19.88 -15.94 2.30
C LYS A 136 20.13 -15.47 3.73
N LEU A 137 19.08 -15.23 4.53
CA LEU A 137 19.20 -14.69 5.87
C LEU A 137 19.70 -15.74 6.88
N LYS A 138 20.71 -15.36 7.64
CA LYS A 138 21.09 -16.07 8.87
C LYS A 138 20.21 -15.61 10.04
N THR A 139 20.10 -16.43 11.04
CA THR A 139 19.39 -16.12 12.29
C THR A 139 19.84 -14.79 12.89
N GLY A 140 18.87 -13.94 13.24
CA GLY A 140 19.11 -12.60 13.78
C GLY A 140 19.42 -11.53 12.73
N GLN A 141 19.31 -11.86 11.44
CA GLN A 141 19.52 -10.90 10.34
C GLN A 141 18.20 -10.40 9.74
N ALA A 142 18.28 -9.24 9.12
CA ALA A 142 17.20 -8.64 8.32
C ALA A 142 17.73 -8.17 6.97
N TYR A 143 16.89 -8.27 5.95
CA TYR A 143 17.15 -7.71 4.63
C TYR A 143 15.85 -7.13 4.07
N ARG A 144 15.85 -5.84 3.74
CA ARG A 144 14.63 -5.15 3.28
C ARG A 144 13.42 -5.51 4.16
N ARG A 145 12.41 -6.14 3.58
CA ARG A 145 11.13 -6.50 4.22
C ARG A 145 11.14 -7.80 5.01
N VAL A 146 12.26 -8.51 5.05
CA VAL A 146 12.35 -9.83 5.68
C VAL A 146 13.28 -9.81 6.88
N VAL A 147 12.85 -10.42 7.98
CA VAL A 147 13.62 -10.59 9.22
C VAL A 147 13.60 -12.06 9.60
N LYS A 148 14.77 -12.63 9.89
CA LYS A 148 14.89 -13.97 10.51
C LYS A 148 15.23 -13.83 11.98
N LEU A 149 14.28 -14.18 12.83
CA LEU A 149 14.41 -14.06 14.28
C LEU A 149 15.39 -15.08 14.85
N LYS A 150 15.75 -14.91 16.14
CA LYS A 150 16.69 -15.82 16.84
C LYS A 150 16.20 -17.26 16.95
N ASP A 151 14.89 -17.48 16.99
CA ASP A 151 14.25 -18.79 16.99
C ASP A 151 14.14 -19.44 15.59
N GLY A 152 14.62 -18.75 14.56
CA GLY A 152 14.55 -19.18 13.16
C GLY A 152 13.31 -18.77 12.40
N SER A 153 12.30 -18.19 13.06
CA SER A 153 11.07 -17.68 12.43
C SER A 153 11.38 -16.58 11.43
N ILE A 154 10.66 -16.58 10.30
CA ILE A 154 10.76 -15.55 9.28
C ILE A 154 9.51 -14.67 9.36
N LEU A 155 9.72 -13.37 9.53
CA LEU A 155 8.69 -12.36 9.59
C LEU A 155 8.94 -11.27 8.56
N ASN A 156 7.91 -10.51 8.21
CA ASN A 156 8.04 -9.28 7.45
C ASN A 156 8.12 -8.06 8.37
N ARG A 157 8.78 -7.01 7.90
CA ARG A 157 8.80 -5.67 8.48
C ARG A 157 8.47 -4.65 7.41
N TYR A 158 8.06 -3.46 7.81
CA TYR A 158 7.89 -2.34 6.90
C TYR A 158 9.24 -1.77 6.47
N TRP A 159 9.34 -1.37 5.20
CA TRP A 159 10.58 -0.93 4.60
C TRP A 159 10.33 -0.08 3.36
N ASP A 160 11.07 1.02 3.21
CA ASP A 160 11.17 1.80 1.97
C ASP A 160 12.63 1.76 1.51
N ASP A 161 12.88 1.60 0.23
CA ASP A 161 14.23 1.53 -0.32
C ASP A 161 14.94 2.91 -0.31
N SER A 162 14.20 4.01 -0.15
CA SER A 162 14.73 5.37 -0.09
C SER A 162 15.16 5.77 1.33
N ASN A 163 16.10 6.71 1.41
CA ASN A 163 16.66 7.23 2.65
C ASN A 163 16.69 8.77 2.71
N VAL A 164 15.84 9.41 1.91
CA VAL A 164 15.62 10.85 1.89
C VAL A 164 14.22 11.18 2.38
N PRO A 165 13.89 12.45 2.69
CA PRO A 165 12.53 12.83 3.04
C PRO A 165 11.52 12.35 1.99
N ARG A 166 10.30 12.00 2.40
CA ARG A 166 9.23 11.63 1.47
C ARG A 166 8.85 12.84 0.61
N GLN A 167 8.65 12.64 -0.67
CA GLN A 167 8.32 13.72 -1.59
C GLN A 167 6.98 14.39 -1.25
N GLU A 168 5.99 13.60 -0.86
CA GLU A 168 4.65 14.07 -0.48
C GLU A 168 4.60 14.78 0.89
N SER A 169 5.66 14.68 1.69
CA SER A 169 5.78 15.29 3.03
C SER A 169 7.21 15.75 3.30
N TRP A 170 7.85 16.35 2.31
CA TRP A 170 9.26 16.72 2.38
C TRP A 170 9.58 17.65 3.55
N LYS A 171 8.77 18.68 3.74
CA LYS A 171 8.94 19.67 4.80
C LYS A 171 8.81 19.01 6.18
N GLU A 172 7.76 18.25 6.39
CA GLU A 172 7.47 17.60 7.67
C GLU A 172 8.56 16.61 8.07
N ASP A 173 9.04 15.80 7.12
CA ASP A 173 10.12 14.84 7.36
C ASP A 173 11.43 15.55 7.67
N PHE A 174 11.77 16.59 6.90
CA PHE A 174 12.98 17.38 7.11
C PHE A 174 12.99 18.06 8.49
N GLU A 175 11.89 18.73 8.86
CA GLU A 175 11.75 19.39 10.15
C GLU A 175 11.77 18.39 11.32
N THR A 176 11.15 17.20 11.15
CA THR A 176 11.17 16.14 12.16
C THR A 176 12.59 15.61 12.37
N ALA A 177 13.31 15.36 11.30
CA ALA A 177 14.71 14.91 11.38
C ALA A 177 15.64 16.00 11.96
N ALA A 178 15.37 17.28 11.68
CA ALA A 178 16.14 18.39 12.23
C ALA A 178 15.94 18.55 13.76
N ARG A 179 14.73 18.26 14.25
CA ARG A 179 14.43 18.28 15.70
C ARG A 179 14.95 17.06 16.44
N SER A 180 15.18 15.95 15.73
CA SER A 180 15.77 14.74 16.30
C SER A 180 17.29 14.92 16.48
N LYS A 181 17.85 14.38 17.57
CA LYS A 181 19.30 14.28 17.76
C LYS A 181 19.93 13.08 17.04
N ARG A 182 19.13 12.28 16.32
CA ARG A 182 19.55 11.06 15.62
C ARG A 182 20.11 11.37 14.24
N ASN A 183 20.73 10.36 13.62
CA ASN A 183 21.17 10.44 12.23
C ASN A 183 19.95 10.69 11.32
N LYS A 184 20.03 11.70 10.45
CA LYS A 184 18.92 12.09 9.56
C LYS A 184 18.51 10.98 8.61
N ILE A 185 19.47 10.23 8.05
CA ILE A 185 19.22 9.11 7.13
C ILE A 185 18.41 8.02 7.85
N GLU A 186 18.78 7.69 9.09
CA GLU A 186 18.05 6.74 9.91
C GLU A 186 16.63 7.23 10.20
N MET A 187 16.47 8.51 10.54
CA MET A 187 15.15 9.11 10.75
C MET A 187 14.26 8.99 9.51
N TYR A 188 14.79 9.32 8.33
CA TYR A 188 14.01 9.20 7.08
C TYR A 188 13.60 7.77 6.81
N LYS A 189 14.46 6.78 7.07
CA LYS A 189 14.11 5.37 6.92
C LYS A 189 12.95 4.96 7.83
N HIS A 190 12.95 5.38 9.09
CA HIS A 190 11.85 5.10 10.01
C HIS A 190 10.55 5.82 9.61
N LEU A 191 10.62 7.09 9.20
CA LEU A 191 9.45 7.83 8.72
C LEU A 191 8.83 7.16 7.48
N ARG A 192 9.67 6.69 6.55
CA ARG A 192 9.23 5.97 5.35
C ARG A 192 8.65 4.59 5.67
N ALA A 193 9.26 3.84 6.58
CA ALA A 193 8.73 2.55 7.03
C ALA A 193 7.40 2.74 7.77
N GLY A 194 7.27 3.79 8.60
CA GLY A 194 6.01 4.18 9.21
C GLY A 194 4.91 4.45 8.18
N ALA A 195 5.25 5.16 7.09
CA ALA A 195 4.31 5.41 6.00
C ALA A 195 3.90 4.12 5.27
N GLU A 196 4.81 3.13 5.08
CA GLU A 196 4.46 1.82 4.51
C GLU A 196 3.50 1.05 5.42
N SER A 197 3.57 1.25 6.74
CA SER A 197 2.71 0.55 7.70
C SER A 197 1.21 0.87 7.56
N GLY A 198 0.87 1.95 6.87
CA GLY A 198 -0.51 2.43 6.73
C GLY A 198 -1.11 3.03 8.00
N ILE A 199 -0.42 2.89 9.14
CA ILE A 199 -0.79 3.52 10.42
C ILE A 199 0.11 4.72 10.73
N ASP A 200 0.87 5.13 9.76
CA ASP A 200 1.79 6.26 9.70
C ASP A 200 2.54 6.48 11.02
N PHE A 201 2.28 7.59 11.69
CA PHE A 201 3.01 8.04 12.86
C PHE A 201 2.22 7.81 14.15
N SER A 202 1.60 6.63 14.27
CA SER A 202 1.03 6.17 15.53
C SER A 202 2.12 6.10 16.61
N ASN A 203 1.78 6.44 17.85
CA ASN A 203 2.69 6.38 18.99
C ASN A 203 3.25 4.97 19.28
N ARG A 204 2.67 3.91 18.72
CA ARG A 204 3.22 2.54 18.77
C ARG A 204 4.62 2.43 18.16
N TRP A 205 4.95 3.34 17.24
CA TRP A 205 6.25 3.41 16.61
C TRP A 205 7.24 4.31 17.36
N PHE A 206 6.85 4.97 18.44
CA PHE A 206 7.70 5.89 19.17
C PHE A 206 8.39 5.19 20.33
N ALA A 207 9.72 5.20 20.37
CA ALA A 207 10.50 4.57 21.42
C ALA A 207 10.17 5.13 22.81
N ASP A 208 9.80 6.43 22.89
CA ASP A 208 9.36 7.10 24.13
C ASP A 208 7.83 7.08 24.32
N GLY A 209 7.10 6.46 23.39
CA GLY A 209 5.63 6.40 23.39
C GLY A 209 4.91 7.72 23.18
N LYS A 210 5.61 8.82 22.88
CA LYS A 210 5.04 10.18 22.85
C LYS A 210 5.44 11.01 21.63
N ASN A 211 6.72 11.00 21.24
CA ASN A 211 7.27 11.93 20.28
C ASN A 211 7.70 11.27 18.98
N ILE A 212 7.27 11.83 17.85
CA ILE A 212 7.65 11.38 16.52
C ILE A 212 9.18 11.41 16.29
N THR A 213 9.92 12.27 16.97
CA THR A 213 11.38 12.32 16.91
C THR A 213 12.06 11.06 17.47
N SER A 214 11.32 10.21 18.17
CA SER A 214 11.78 8.92 18.70
C SER A 214 11.33 7.71 17.86
N ILE A 215 10.77 7.93 16.67
CA ILE A 215 10.20 6.88 15.82
C ILE A 215 11.19 5.75 15.51
N GLN A 216 10.73 4.50 15.67
CA GLN A 216 11.44 3.26 15.36
C GLN A 216 10.44 2.26 14.76
N VAL A 217 10.51 2.03 13.45
CA VAL A 217 9.65 1.09 12.71
C VAL A 217 10.50 -0.06 12.20
#